data_461fde0418ac8b0ed97161b81f20b4fa
#
_entry.id   461fde0418ac8b0ed97161b81f20b4fa
#
_cell.length_a   1.000
_cell.length_b   1.000
_cell.length_c   1.000
_cell.angle_alpha   90.00
_cell.angle_beta   90.00
_cell.angle_gamma   90.00
#
_symmetry.space_group_name_H-M   'P 1'
#
loop_
_entity.id
_entity.type
_entity.pdbx_description
1 polymer ?
#
loop_
_entity_poly.entity_id
_entity_poly.type
_entity_poly.pdbx_seq_one_letter_code
_entity_poly.pdbx_strand_id
1 'polypeptide(L)'
;MIHQYKNNGYNIVMDIASGSVHVVDDVVYDAVALLEPVIGEVMSPVQIPETARKNAEAELSKTYPAEDVKEALDEVQELINAEELYTKDIYQTYVTDFKARKTVVKALCLHIAHDCNLGCKYCFAEEGEYHGRRALMSFEVGKKALDFLVANSGNRHNLEVDFFGGEPLMNWEVVKQLVEYGRSLEEPNNKRFRFTITTNGVLLNDEIMDFCNREMSNVVMSLDGRKEVNDYMRPTRNGHGSSYEITVPKFQKFAKSRAGKDYYVRGTFTRNNLDFSEDVKHFADLGFDQMSIEPVVGAEDEPYAIRKEDLPKIMEEYDKLAVEYIKRKKEGRGFNFFHFMIDLNQGPCVAKRLSGCGSGTEYLAVTPWGDF
;
A
#
# COMPACT_ATOMS: atom_id res chain seq x y z
N MET A 1 1.14 -14.13 20.13
CA MET A 1 2.56 -13.90 19.69
C MET A 1 2.84 -12.42 19.82
N ILE A 2 3.86 -12.07 20.60
CA ILE A 2 4.32 -10.68 20.78
C ILE A 2 5.51 -10.42 19.88
N HIS A 3 5.55 -9.26 19.26
CA HIS A 3 6.70 -8.74 18.53
C HIS A 3 7.22 -7.49 19.22
N GLN A 4 8.43 -7.59 19.77
CA GLN A 4 9.10 -6.48 20.47
C GLN A 4 10.30 -5.99 19.66
N TYR A 5 10.43 -4.67 19.55
CA TYR A 5 11.59 -4.06 18.89
C TYR A 5 11.81 -2.62 19.40
N LYS A 6 13.03 -2.11 19.20
CA LYS A 6 13.37 -0.72 19.50
C LYS A 6 13.61 0.04 18.21
N ASN A 7 13.00 1.20 18.07
CA ASN A 7 13.16 2.05 16.89
C ASN A 7 13.08 3.53 17.28
N ASN A 8 13.99 4.34 16.75
CA ASN A 8 14.05 5.80 16.96
C ASN A 8 13.96 6.23 18.45
N GLY A 9 14.53 5.42 19.36
CA GLY A 9 14.52 5.69 20.80
C GLY A 9 13.23 5.26 21.52
N TYR A 10 12.31 4.61 20.86
CA TYR A 10 11.09 4.04 21.43
C TYR A 10 11.19 2.53 21.59
N ASN A 11 10.68 2.00 22.70
CA ASN A 11 10.42 0.58 22.85
C ASN A 11 9.00 0.29 22.38
N ILE A 12 8.86 -0.62 21.44
CA ILE A 12 7.59 -0.94 20.81
C ILE A 12 7.24 -2.39 21.10
N VAL A 13 6.03 -2.60 21.59
CA VAL A 13 5.43 -3.92 21.85
C VAL A 13 4.19 -4.04 20.97
N MET A 14 4.16 -5.04 20.11
CA MET A 14 3.04 -5.31 19.22
C MET A 14 2.46 -6.69 19.50
N ASP A 15 1.20 -6.76 19.85
CA ASP A 15 0.45 -8.00 19.87
C ASP A 15 -0.12 -8.28 18.48
N ILE A 16 0.44 -9.28 17.80
CA ILE A 16 0.09 -9.61 16.42
C ILE A 16 -1.36 -10.09 16.28
N ALA A 17 -1.92 -10.70 17.30
CA ALA A 17 -3.26 -11.27 17.24
C ALA A 17 -4.36 -10.22 17.44
N SER A 18 -4.23 -9.34 18.44
CA SER A 18 -5.14 -8.19 18.61
C SER A 18 -4.85 -7.07 17.63
N GLY A 19 -3.58 -6.92 17.20
CA GLY A 19 -3.09 -5.80 16.41
C GLY A 19 -2.77 -4.55 17.23
N SER A 20 -2.81 -4.65 18.57
CA SER A 20 -2.46 -3.55 19.46
C SER A 20 -0.97 -3.24 19.39
N VAL A 21 -0.64 -1.95 19.43
CA VAL A 21 0.74 -1.45 19.40
C VAL A 21 0.94 -0.49 20.54
N HIS A 22 1.88 -0.80 21.41
CA HIS A 22 2.19 -0.02 22.62
C HIS A 22 3.60 0.56 22.53
N VAL A 23 3.74 1.81 22.94
CA VAL A 23 5.05 2.44 23.21
C VAL A 23 5.22 2.44 24.72
N VAL A 24 6.25 1.74 25.19
CA VAL A 24 6.45 1.47 26.62
C VAL A 24 7.85 1.90 27.07
N ASP A 25 8.05 2.00 28.37
CA ASP A 25 9.38 2.21 28.95
C ASP A 25 10.22 0.91 28.96
N ASP A 26 11.45 1.00 29.42
CA ASP A 26 12.36 -0.15 29.46
C ASP A 26 11.88 -1.24 30.44
N VAL A 27 11.25 -0.86 31.55
CA VAL A 27 10.80 -1.81 32.58
C VAL A 27 9.63 -2.65 32.06
N VAL A 28 8.62 -2.01 31.46
CA VAL A 28 7.47 -2.68 30.84
C VAL A 28 7.93 -3.55 29.66
N TYR A 29 8.86 -3.05 28.84
CA TYR A 29 9.43 -3.80 27.72
C TYR A 29 10.06 -5.11 28.16
N ASP A 30 10.90 -5.08 29.21
CA ASP A 30 11.55 -6.26 29.77
C ASP A 30 10.56 -7.16 30.52
N ALA A 31 9.56 -6.59 31.21
CA ALA A 31 8.51 -7.34 31.87
C ALA A 31 7.67 -8.19 30.89
N VAL A 32 7.31 -7.61 29.74
CA VAL A 32 6.59 -8.32 28.67
C VAL A 32 7.42 -9.50 28.17
N ALA A 33 8.72 -9.32 27.91
CA ALA A 33 9.59 -10.42 27.47
C ALA A 33 9.70 -11.57 28.48
N LEU A 34 9.77 -11.24 29.78
CA LEU A 34 9.86 -12.24 30.84
C LEU A 34 8.55 -13.03 31.05
N LEU A 35 7.42 -12.38 30.84
CA LEU A 35 6.11 -12.99 31.11
C LEU A 35 5.58 -13.79 29.91
N GLU A 36 5.96 -13.48 28.66
CA GLU A 36 5.48 -14.19 27.46
C GLU A 36 5.63 -15.72 27.53
N PRO A 37 6.80 -16.30 27.94
CA PRO A 37 6.96 -17.75 27.99
C PRO A 37 6.07 -18.43 29.04
N VAL A 38 5.61 -17.68 30.05
CA VAL A 38 4.83 -18.22 31.18
C VAL A 38 3.33 -18.09 30.93
N ILE A 39 2.90 -16.94 30.40
CA ILE A 39 1.49 -16.65 30.12
C ILE A 39 1.06 -17.31 28.81
N GLY A 40 1.92 -17.24 27.79
CA GLY A 40 1.60 -17.75 26.47
C GLY A 40 0.45 -16.97 25.80
N GLU A 41 -0.24 -17.62 24.86
CA GLU A 41 -1.40 -17.03 24.20
C GLU A 41 -2.68 -17.34 24.96
N VAL A 42 -3.49 -16.32 25.26
CA VAL A 42 -4.72 -16.45 26.04
C VAL A 42 -5.97 -16.08 25.20
N MET A 43 -7.06 -16.84 25.42
CA MET A 43 -8.36 -16.62 24.75
C MET A 43 -9.24 -15.59 25.45
N SER A 44 -8.94 -15.30 26.71
CA SER A 44 -9.64 -14.34 27.55
C SER A 44 -8.68 -13.82 28.62
N PRO A 45 -8.98 -12.68 29.24
CA PRO A 45 -8.13 -12.13 30.28
C PRO A 45 -7.80 -13.12 31.39
N VAL A 46 -6.52 -13.20 31.75
CA VAL A 46 -6.02 -14.04 32.85
C VAL A 46 -5.21 -13.17 33.80
N GLN A 47 -5.19 -13.59 35.09
CA GLN A 47 -4.29 -12.96 36.03
C GLN A 47 -2.88 -13.52 35.86
N ILE A 48 -1.87 -12.66 35.92
CA ILE A 48 -0.49 -13.10 35.97
C ILE A 48 -0.32 -14.03 37.17
N PRO A 49 0.12 -15.30 36.96
CA PRO A 49 0.30 -16.23 38.07
C PRO A 49 1.22 -15.63 39.15
N GLU A 50 0.85 -15.77 40.41
CA GLU A 50 1.58 -15.18 41.53
C GLU A 50 3.07 -15.56 41.54
N THR A 51 3.37 -16.79 41.16
CA THR A 51 4.75 -17.28 41.03
C THR A 51 5.50 -16.62 39.91
N ALA A 52 4.84 -16.39 38.76
CA ALA A 52 5.43 -15.67 37.60
C ALA A 52 5.67 -14.21 37.96
N ARG A 53 4.72 -13.56 38.61
CA ARG A 53 4.86 -12.17 39.09
C ARG A 53 6.04 -12.02 40.05
N LYS A 54 6.15 -12.88 41.07
CA LYS A 54 7.28 -12.84 42.02
C LYS A 54 8.63 -13.08 41.35
N ASN A 55 8.68 -14.00 40.38
CA ASN A 55 9.91 -14.28 39.65
C ASN A 55 10.31 -13.05 38.77
N ALA A 56 9.35 -12.43 38.10
CA ALA A 56 9.58 -11.22 37.30
C ALA A 56 10.01 -10.04 38.21
N GLU A 57 9.35 -9.85 39.35
CA GLU A 57 9.76 -8.84 40.34
C GLU A 57 11.20 -9.06 40.81
N ALA A 58 11.59 -10.29 41.14
CA ALA A 58 12.95 -10.62 41.60
C ALA A 58 14.00 -10.41 40.49
N GLU A 59 13.66 -10.69 39.24
CA GLU A 59 14.59 -10.53 38.12
C GLU A 59 14.75 -9.05 37.73
N LEU A 60 13.63 -8.33 37.55
CA LEU A 60 13.62 -6.93 37.15
C LEU A 60 14.20 -6.00 38.22
N SER A 61 13.99 -6.30 39.51
CA SER A 61 14.54 -5.52 40.62
C SER A 61 16.06 -5.57 40.71
N LYS A 62 16.73 -6.40 39.92
CA LYS A 62 18.20 -6.33 39.79
C LYS A 62 18.67 -5.11 38.99
N THR A 63 17.79 -4.58 38.13
CA THR A 63 18.12 -3.49 37.20
C THR A 63 17.30 -2.22 37.48
N TYR A 64 16.05 -2.38 37.93
CA TYR A 64 15.09 -1.29 38.08
C TYR A 64 14.66 -1.11 39.55
N PRO A 65 14.21 0.11 39.93
CA PRO A 65 13.61 0.33 41.24
C PRO A 65 12.37 -0.55 41.48
N ALA A 66 12.19 -1.05 42.69
CA ALA A 66 11.09 -1.98 43.01
C ALA A 66 9.70 -1.35 42.81
N GLU A 67 9.54 -0.04 42.95
CA GLU A 67 8.29 0.67 42.70
C GLU A 67 7.95 0.67 41.20
N ASP A 68 8.93 0.97 40.33
CA ASP A 68 8.78 0.99 38.87
C ASP A 68 8.44 -0.43 38.37
N VAL A 69 9.10 -1.47 38.93
CA VAL A 69 8.81 -2.88 38.61
C VAL A 69 7.38 -3.26 38.93
N LYS A 70 6.89 -2.81 40.09
CA LYS A 70 5.51 -3.09 40.49
C LYS A 70 4.52 -2.41 39.55
N GLU A 71 4.73 -1.14 39.23
CA GLU A 71 3.91 -0.37 38.31
C GLU A 71 3.90 -1.02 36.92
N ALA A 72 5.06 -1.41 36.36
CA ALA A 72 5.17 -2.10 35.09
C ALA A 72 4.40 -3.42 35.05
N LEU A 73 4.44 -4.23 36.11
CA LEU A 73 3.69 -5.48 36.17
C LEU A 73 2.18 -5.25 36.30
N ASP A 74 1.77 -4.17 36.95
CA ASP A 74 0.36 -3.75 37.02
C ASP A 74 -0.12 -3.28 35.63
N GLU A 75 0.67 -2.50 34.90
CA GLU A 75 0.40 -2.08 33.51
C GLU A 75 0.28 -3.29 32.57
N VAL A 76 1.21 -4.25 32.62
CA VAL A 76 1.11 -5.49 31.84
C VAL A 76 -0.19 -6.22 32.15
N GLN A 77 -0.61 -6.27 33.45
CA GLN A 77 -1.88 -6.90 33.81
C GLN A 77 -3.09 -6.15 33.25
N GLU A 78 -3.04 -4.82 33.20
CA GLU A 78 -4.09 -4.00 32.59
C GLU A 78 -4.21 -4.26 31.09
N LEU A 79 -3.10 -4.37 30.35
CA LEU A 79 -3.09 -4.71 28.92
C LEU A 79 -3.65 -6.11 28.67
N ILE A 80 -3.36 -7.09 29.53
CA ILE A 80 -3.97 -8.43 29.45
C ILE A 80 -5.49 -8.36 29.69
N ASN A 81 -5.92 -7.57 30.67
CA ASN A 81 -7.34 -7.39 30.99
C ASN A 81 -8.10 -6.68 29.86
N ALA A 82 -7.44 -5.81 29.10
CA ALA A 82 -7.97 -5.12 27.94
C ALA A 82 -7.99 -5.99 26.66
N GLU A 83 -7.45 -7.21 26.71
CA GLU A 83 -7.28 -8.09 25.53
C GLU A 83 -6.34 -7.47 24.46
N GLU A 84 -5.36 -6.71 24.91
CA GLU A 84 -4.38 -6.00 24.05
C GLU A 84 -2.98 -6.60 24.13
N LEU A 85 -2.78 -7.64 24.98
CA LEU A 85 -1.49 -8.30 25.15
C LEU A 85 -1.67 -9.81 25.36
N TYR A 86 -0.77 -10.62 24.76
CA TYR A 86 -0.75 -12.08 24.76
C TYR A 86 -2.01 -12.75 24.19
N THR A 87 -2.71 -12.06 23.30
CA THR A 87 -3.95 -12.59 22.74
C THR A 87 -3.71 -13.74 21.78
N LYS A 88 -4.66 -14.68 21.73
CA LYS A 88 -4.64 -15.80 20.81
C LYS A 88 -5.23 -15.42 19.45
N ASP A 89 -4.62 -15.91 18.38
CA ASP A 89 -5.19 -15.76 17.04
C ASP A 89 -6.45 -16.64 16.89
N ILE A 90 -7.61 -16.01 17.06
CA ILE A 90 -8.93 -16.67 16.90
C ILE A 90 -9.25 -16.97 15.43
N TYR A 91 -8.58 -16.36 14.47
CA TYR A 91 -8.84 -16.54 13.05
C TYR A 91 -8.08 -17.70 12.42
N GLN A 92 -7.05 -18.23 13.08
CA GLN A 92 -6.23 -19.31 12.55
C GLN A 92 -7.06 -20.55 12.16
N THR A 93 -8.12 -20.85 12.91
CA THR A 93 -9.01 -21.98 12.63
C THR A 93 -9.97 -21.75 11.48
N TYR A 94 -10.13 -20.50 11.04
CA TYR A 94 -11.02 -20.11 9.93
C TYR A 94 -10.30 -19.93 8.59
N VAL A 95 -9.00 -20.20 8.53
CA VAL A 95 -8.24 -20.17 7.27
C VAL A 95 -8.83 -21.22 6.34
N THR A 96 -9.52 -20.77 5.30
CA THR A 96 -10.18 -21.66 4.33
C THR A 96 -9.27 -21.90 3.13
N ASP A 97 -9.37 -23.12 2.55
CA ASP A 97 -8.76 -23.40 1.26
C ASP A 97 -9.34 -22.44 0.21
N PHE A 98 -8.46 -21.74 -0.49
CA PHE A 98 -8.80 -20.82 -1.58
C PHE A 98 -9.73 -21.45 -2.62
N LYS A 99 -9.56 -22.74 -2.90
CA LYS A 99 -10.37 -23.49 -3.87
C LYS A 99 -11.82 -23.72 -3.43
N ALA A 100 -12.09 -23.70 -2.14
CA ALA A 100 -13.42 -23.92 -1.57
C ALA A 100 -14.22 -22.62 -1.39
N ARG A 101 -13.60 -21.46 -1.57
CA ARG A 101 -14.21 -20.17 -1.28
C ARG A 101 -15.14 -19.75 -2.41
N LYS A 102 -16.39 -19.41 -2.08
CA LYS A 102 -17.27 -18.67 -2.98
C LYS A 102 -16.80 -17.22 -3.03
N THR A 103 -16.20 -16.83 -4.12
CA THR A 103 -15.72 -15.45 -4.32
C THR A 103 -16.74 -14.64 -5.08
N VAL A 104 -16.80 -13.35 -4.75
CA VAL A 104 -17.60 -12.35 -5.46
C VAL A 104 -16.59 -11.37 -6.08
N VAL A 105 -16.66 -11.18 -7.39
CA VAL A 105 -15.76 -10.25 -8.06
C VAL A 105 -16.06 -8.82 -7.61
N LYS A 106 -15.06 -8.13 -7.11
CA LYS A 106 -15.19 -6.75 -6.57
C LYS A 106 -14.53 -5.71 -7.45
N ALA A 107 -13.52 -6.12 -8.23
CA ALA A 107 -12.70 -5.21 -8.98
C ALA A 107 -12.16 -5.83 -10.27
N LEU A 108 -11.93 -5.00 -11.27
CA LEU A 108 -11.22 -5.33 -12.49
C LEU A 108 -10.08 -4.35 -12.75
N CYS A 109 -8.93 -4.88 -13.16
CA CYS A 109 -7.85 -4.14 -13.78
C CYS A 109 -7.94 -4.30 -15.29
N LEU A 110 -8.38 -3.28 -16.00
CA LEU A 110 -8.50 -3.30 -17.44
C LEU A 110 -7.18 -2.86 -18.07
N HIS A 111 -6.48 -3.76 -18.74
CA HIS A 111 -5.31 -3.44 -19.54
C HIS A 111 -5.74 -2.76 -20.83
N ILE A 112 -6.00 -1.45 -20.74
CA ILE A 112 -6.53 -0.64 -21.86
C ILE A 112 -5.57 -0.59 -23.05
N ALA A 113 -4.27 -0.66 -22.75
CA ALA A 113 -3.23 -0.69 -23.77
C ALA A 113 -2.13 -1.67 -23.39
N HIS A 114 -1.81 -2.63 -24.25
CA HIS A 114 -0.54 -3.34 -24.25
C HIS A 114 0.43 -2.60 -25.16
N ASP A 115 0.70 -1.35 -24.86
CA ASP A 115 1.69 -0.46 -25.46
C ASP A 115 1.97 0.71 -24.52
N CYS A 116 3.17 1.28 -24.59
CA CYS A 116 3.58 2.40 -23.76
C CYS A 116 4.49 3.36 -24.52
N ASN A 117 4.46 4.62 -24.17
CA ASN A 117 5.32 5.68 -24.75
C ASN A 117 6.58 5.95 -23.92
N LEU A 118 6.79 5.21 -22.81
CA LEU A 118 8.04 5.17 -22.04
C LEU A 118 8.69 3.80 -22.13
N GLY A 119 10.01 3.74 -21.88
CA GLY A 119 10.81 2.52 -21.83
C GLY A 119 11.39 2.31 -20.42
N CYS A 120 10.54 2.15 -19.40
CA CYS A 120 10.98 1.98 -18.01
C CYS A 120 11.81 0.71 -17.85
N LYS A 121 13.01 0.83 -17.28
CA LYS A 121 13.98 -0.28 -17.19
C LYS A 121 13.53 -1.44 -16.30
N TYR A 122 12.69 -1.16 -15.31
CA TYR A 122 12.13 -2.15 -14.39
C TYR A 122 10.72 -2.62 -14.81
N CYS A 123 10.26 -2.29 -16.02
CA CYS A 123 8.89 -2.56 -16.41
C CYS A 123 8.60 -4.05 -16.48
N PHE A 124 7.82 -4.58 -15.55
CA PHE A 124 7.38 -5.98 -15.55
C PHE A 124 6.51 -6.34 -16.77
N ALA A 125 5.98 -5.32 -17.45
CA ALA A 125 5.14 -5.45 -18.64
C ALA A 125 5.94 -5.28 -19.94
N GLU A 126 7.28 -5.28 -19.93
CA GLU A 126 8.13 -5.13 -21.12
C GLU A 126 7.67 -3.99 -22.04
N GLU A 127 7.75 -2.77 -21.55
CA GLU A 127 7.25 -1.56 -22.26
C GLU A 127 5.75 -1.63 -22.60
N GLY A 128 4.98 -2.43 -21.83
CA GLY A 128 3.54 -2.61 -21.98
C GLY A 128 3.14 -3.81 -22.82
N GLU A 129 4.06 -4.60 -23.38
CA GLU A 129 3.75 -5.75 -24.25
C GLU A 129 3.34 -7.02 -23.48
N TYR A 130 3.66 -7.11 -22.18
CA TYR A 130 3.31 -8.24 -21.30
C TYR A 130 3.73 -9.61 -21.88
N HIS A 131 4.98 -9.71 -22.36
CA HIS A 131 5.55 -10.91 -23.03
C HIS A 131 4.75 -11.36 -24.27
N GLY A 132 3.97 -10.48 -24.87
CA GLY A 132 3.09 -10.80 -25.97
C GLY A 132 3.25 -9.86 -27.16
N ARG A 133 2.18 -9.25 -27.55
CA ARG A 133 2.12 -8.32 -28.69
C ARG A 133 1.42 -7.03 -28.27
N ARG A 134 1.78 -5.94 -28.93
CA ARG A 134 1.07 -4.66 -28.77
C ARG A 134 -0.38 -4.77 -29.23
N ALA A 135 -1.26 -4.23 -28.42
CA ALA A 135 -2.67 -4.14 -28.70
C ALA A 135 -3.32 -3.00 -27.90
N LEU A 136 -4.39 -2.47 -28.42
CA LEU A 136 -5.29 -1.59 -27.69
C LEU A 136 -6.61 -2.33 -27.45
N MET A 137 -7.16 -2.23 -26.25
CA MET A 137 -8.45 -2.83 -25.92
C MET A 137 -9.55 -2.18 -26.75
N SER A 138 -10.41 -2.98 -27.38
CA SER A 138 -11.60 -2.43 -28.02
C SER A 138 -12.68 -2.10 -27.01
N PHE A 139 -13.59 -1.18 -27.33
CA PHE A 139 -14.74 -0.89 -26.49
C PHE A 139 -15.56 -2.15 -26.19
N GLU A 140 -15.76 -3.02 -27.17
CA GLU A 140 -16.53 -4.26 -27.02
C GLU A 140 -15.92 -5.22 -25.98
N VAL A 141 -14.61 -5.33 -25.93
CA VAL A 141 -13.92 -6.14 -24.90
C VAL A 141 -14.13 -5.53 -23.53
N GLY A 142 -13.85 -4.24 -23.37
CA GLY A 142 -14.03 -3.55 -22.08
C GLY A 142 -15.50 -3.57 -21.62
N LYS A 143 -16.45 -3.38 -22.55
CA LYS A 143 -17.88 -3.51 -22.27
C LYS A 143 -18.24 -4.87 -21.69
N LYS A 144 -17.80 -5.96 -22.33
CA LYS A 144 -18.01 -7.34 -21.82
C LYS A 144 -17.38 -7.54 -20.44
N ALA A 145 -16.23 -6.95 -20.18
CA ALA A 145 -15.59 -7.00 -18.87
C ALA A 145 -16.44 -6.31 -17.79
N LEU A 146 -17.01 -5.14 -18.08
CA LEU A 146 -17.93 -4.46 -17.15
C LEU A 146 -19.22 -5.24 -16.92
N ASP A 147 -19.81 -5.82 -17.98
CA ASP A 147 -20.97 -6.72 -17.87
C ASP A 147 -20.66 -7.93 -16.98
N PHE A 148 -19.47 -8.55 -17.17
CA PHE A 148 -19.00 -9.65 -16.34
C PHE A 148 -18.85 -9.22 -14.86
N LEU A 149 -18.27 -8.05 -14.59
CA LEU A 149 -18.11 -7.54 -13.24
C LEU A 149 -19.48 -7.38 -12.55
N VAL A 150 -20.44 -6.76 -13.21
CA VAL A 150 -21.79 -6.61 -12.68
C VAL A 150 -22.44 -7.98 -12.39
N ALA A 151 -22.38 -8.91 -13.35
CA ALA A 151 -23.00 -10.23 -13.22
C ALA A 151 -22.38 -11.08 -12.08
N ASN A 152 -21.09 -10.91 -11.80
CA ASN A 152 -20.35 -11.72 -10.83
C ASN A 152 -20.09 -11.01 -9.50
N SER A 153 -20.65 -9.81 -9.29
CA SER A 153 -20.44 -9.01 -8.07
C SER A 153 -21.46 -9.29 -6.95
N GLY A 154 -22.43 -10.18 -7.17
CA GLY A 154 -23.47 -10.50 -6.19
C GLY A 154 -24.17 -9.24 -5.66
N ASN A 155 -24.36 -9.16 -4.36
CA ASN A 155 -25.00 -8.01 -3.70
C ASN A 155 -24.06 -6.82 -3.43
N ARG A 156 -22.82 -6.88 -3.92
CA ARG A 156 -21.85 -5.81 -3.72
C ARG A 156 -22.27 -4.55 -4.47
N HIS A 157 -22.45 -3.44 -3.74
CA HIS A 157 -22.87 -2.16 -4.34
C HIS A 157 -21.71 -1.42 -5.02
N ASN A 158 -20.56 -1.30 -4.33
CA ASN A 158 -19.38 -0.60 -4.85
C ASN A 158 -18.47 -1.55 -5.62
N LEU A 159 -18.17 -1.20 -6.87
CA LEU A 159 -17.30 -1.93 -7.78
C LEU A 159 -16.11 -1.05 -8.18
N GLU A 160 -14.92 -1.63 -8.21
CA GLU A 160 -13.70 -0.93 -8.59
C GLU A 160 -13.30 -1.28 -10.02
N VAL A 161 -12.87 -0.30 -10.78
CA VAL A 161 -12.31 -0.51 -12.12
C VAL A 161 -11.06 0.34 -12.28
N ASP A 162 -9.94 -0.33 -12.49
CA ASP A 162 -8.65 0.30 -12.70
C ASP A 162 -8.28 0.29 -14.17
N PHE A 163 -8.14 1.47 -14.79
CA PHE A 163 -7.57 1.61 -16.11
C PHE A 163 -6.05 1.58 -16.02
N PHE A 164 -5.48 0.53 -16.57
CA PHE A 164 -4.07 0.18 -16.45
C PHE A 164 -3.49 -0.35 -17.77
N GLY A 165 -2.35 -1.04 -17.70
CA GLY A 165 -1.69 -1.67 -18.84
C GLY A 165 -0.28 -1.10 -19.03
N GLY A 166 0.10 -0.79 -20.28
CA GLY A 166 1.29 -0.01 -20.59
C GLY A 166 1.06 1.47 -20.24
N GLU A 167 0.40 2.22 -21.13
CA GLU A 167 -0.08 3.57 -20.85
C GLU A 167 -1.55 3.72 -21.28
N PRO A 168 -2.50 3.81 -20.36
CA PRO A 168 -3.93 3.84 -20.72
C PRO A 168 -4.34 5.10 -21.50
N LEU A 169 -3.64 6.22 -21.37
CA LEU A 169 -3.93 7.42 -22.17
C LEU A 169 -3.64 7.25 -23.67
N MET A 170 -2.93 6.21 -24.07
CA MET A 170 -2.78 5.85 -25.50
C MET A 170 -4.08 5.37 -26.13
N ASN A 171 -5.06 4.97 -25.31
CA ASN A 171 -6.38 4.52 -25.73
C ASN A 171 -7.51 5.29 -25.04
N TRP A 172 -7.33 6.60 -24.94
CA TRP A 172 -8.16 7.50 -24.15
C TRP A 172 -9.65 7.48 -24.54
N GLU A 173 -9.94 7.41 -25.84
CA GLU A 173 -11.34 7.36 -26.31
C GLU A 173 -12.10 6.16 -25.76
N VAL A 174 -11.46 4.99 -25.70
CA VAL A 174 -12.07 3.79 -25.12
C VAL A 174 -12.24 3.94 -23.61
N VAL A 175 -11.31 4.56 -22.91
CA VAL A 175 -11.48 4.87 -21.46
C VAL A 175 -12.75 5.70 -21.24
N LYS A 176 -12.95 6.77 -22.01
CA LYS A 176 -14.15 7.63 -21.90
C LYS A 176 -15.44 6.83 -22.14
N GLN A 177 -15.48 6.05 -23.22
CA GLN A 177 -16.64 5.22 -23.57
C GLN A 177 -16.95 4.19 -22.47
N LEU A 178 -15.94 3.57 -21.88
CA LEU A 178 -16.12 2.59 -20.80
C LEU A 178 -16.63 3.23 -19.52
N VAL A 179 -16.16 4.44 -19.17
CA VAL A 179 -16.69 5.20 -18.03
C VAL A 179 -18.18 5.53 -18.24
N GLU A 180 -18.53 6.08 -19.41
CA GLU A 180 -19.93 6.38 -19.75
C GLU A 180 -20.81 5.13 -19.70
N TYR A 181 -20.33 4.01 -20.27
CA TYR A 181 -21.04 2.74 -20.22
C TYR A 181 -21.19 2.25 -18.77
N GLY A 182 -20.14 2.25 -17.97
CA GLY A 182 -20.20 1.87 -16.55
C GLY A 182 -21.23 2.70 -15.78
N ARG A 183 -21.26 4.03 -15.98
CA ARG A 183 -22.28 4.90 -15.37
C ARG A 183 -23.71 4.48 -15.76
N SER A 184 -23.92 4.06 -17.03
CA SER A 184 -25.24 3.58 -17.49
C SER A 184 -25.68 2.27 -16.82
N LEU A 185 -24.75 1.48 -16.30
CA LEU A 185 -25.03 0.22 -15.59
C LEU A 185 -25.37 0.43 -14.11
N GLU A 186 -25.08 1.60 -13.52
CA GLU A 186 -25.19 1.81 -12.07
C GLU A 186 -26.63 1.69 -11.55
N GLU A 187 -27.54 2.51 -12.04
CA GLU A 187 -28.93 2.55 -11.55
C GLU A 187 -29.67 1.23 -11.81
N PRO A 188 -29.68 0.65 -13.03
CA PRO A 188 -30.42 -0.59 -13.31
C PRO A 188 -29.97 -1.79 -12.47
N ASN A 189 -28.71 -1.80 -12.03
CA ASN A 189 -28.13 -2.93 -11.32
C ASN A 189 -27.88 -2.66 -9.84
N ASN A 190 -28.27 -1.48 -9.33
CA ASN A 190 -27.95 -1.03 -7.96
C ASN A 190 -26.44 -1.13 -7.65
N LYS A 191 -25.63 -0.64 -8.57
CA LYS A 191 -24.16 -0.62 -8.47
C LYS A 191 -23.63 0.81 -8.48
N ARG A 192 -22.40 0.99 -8.01
CA ARG A 192 -21.64 2.23 -8.09
C ARG A 192 -20.22 1.91 -8.48
N PHE A 193 -19.77 2.43 -9.62
CA PHE A 193 -18.40 2.25 -10.08
C PHE A 193 -17.48 3.32 -9.51
N ARG A 194 -16.34 2.88 -9.00
CA ARG A 194 -15.20 3.71 -8.62
C ARG A 194 -14.10 3.46 -9.63
N PHE A 195 -13.90 4.45 -10.51
CA PHE A 195 -12.88 4.36 -11.54
C PHE A 195 -11.56 4.94 -11.04
N THR A 196 -10.47 4.22 -11.30
CA THR A 196 -9.09 4.64 -11.08
C THR A 196 -8.34 4.61 -12.40
N ILE A 197 -7.42 5.54 -12.62
CA ILE A 197 -6.49 5.50 -13.74
C ILE A 197 -5.06 5.65 -13.24
N THR A 198 -4.14 4.80 -13.75
CA THR A 198 -2.71 4.91 -13.51
C THR A 198 -2.04 5.38 -14.79
N THR A 199 -1.33 6.50 -14.76
CA THR A 199 -0.70 7.07 -15.94
C THR A 199 0.74 7.53 -15.68
N ASN A 200 1.57 7.43 -16.70
CA ASN A 200 2.90 8.05 -16.71
C ASN A 200 2.87 9.55 -17.03
N GLY A 201 1.71 10.10 -17.37
CA GLY A 201 1.46 11.53 -17.53
C GLY A 201 1.99 12.19 -18.81
N VAL A 202 2.73 11.49 -19.65
CA VAL A 202 3.30 12.08 -20.89
C VAL A 202 2.21 12.67 -21.80
N LEU A 203 1.09 11.94 -21.96
CA LEU A 203 -0.05 12.34 -22.78
C LEU A 203 -1.09 13.22 -22.05
N LEU A 204 -0.90 13.44 -20.75
CA LEU A 204 -1.85 14.22 -19.94
C LEU A 204 -1.97 15.64 -20.46
N ASN A 205 -3.21 16.12 -20.58
CA ASN A 205 -3.58 17.48 -20.99
C ASN A 205 -4.78 17.97 -20.20
N ASP A 206 -5.23 19.19 -20.43
CA ASP A 206 -6.31 19.82 -19.67
C ASP A 206 -7.66 19.09 -19.83
N GLU A 207 -8.01 18.65 -21.04
CA GLU A 207 -9.25 17.89 -21.30
C GLU A 207 -9.28 16.59 -20.49
N ILE A 208 -8.15 15.86 -20.47
CA ILE A 208 -8.02 14.61 -19.71
C ILE A 208 -8.11 14.88 -18.21
N MET A 209 -7.44 15.93 -17.72
CA MET A 209 -7.51 16.33 -16.31
C MET A 209 -8.94 16.66 -15.88
N ASP A 210 -9.67 17.44 -16.69
CA ASP A 210 -11.05 17.82 -16.42
C ASP A 210 -11.99 16.60 -16.41
N PHE A 211 -11.83 15.68 -17.35
CA PHE A 211 -12.59 14.44 -17.37
C PHE A 211 -12.28 13.58 -16.11
N CYS A 212 -11.01 13.38 -15.79
CA CYS A 212 -10.60 12.63 -14.59
C CYS A 212 -11.11 13.31 -13.30
N ASN A 213 -11.15 14.62 -13.24
CA ASN A 213 -11.69 15.35 -12.09
C ASN A 213 -13.20 15.15 -11.93
N ARG A 214 -13.95 14.92 -13.02
CA ARG A 214 -15.37 14.58 -12.92
C ARG A 214 -15.60 13.13 -12.56
N GLU A 215 -14.93 12.21 -13.25
CA GLU A 215 -15.32 10.80 -13.32
C GLU A 215 -14.45 9.86 -12.47
N MET A 216 -13.16 10.16 -12.28
CA MET A 216 -12.25 9.26 -11.57
C MET A 216 -12.29 9.50 -10.06
N SER A 217 -12.53 8.43 -9.32
CA SER A 217 -12.45 8.43 -7.86
C SER A 217 -11.00 8.64 -7.39
N ASN A 218 -10.06 8.02 -8.08
CA ASN A 218 -8.63 8.15 -7.79
C ASN A 218 -7.81 8.26 -9.08
N VAL A 219 -6.65 8.90 -8.99
CA VAL A 219 -5.68 9.00 -10.09
C VAL A 219 -4.28 8.69 -9.53
N VAL A 220 -3.60 7.75 -10.17
CA VAL A 220 -2.21 7.41 -9.83
C VAL A 220 -1.27 7.98 -10.88
N MET A 221 -0.40 8.88 -10.46
CA MET A 221 0.59 9.58 -11.28
C MET A 221 1.96 8.96 -11.07
N SER A 222 2.51 8.30 -12.08
CA SER A 222 3.76 7.56 -11.97
C SER A 222 4.99 8.46 -12.08
N LEU A 223 5.74 8.60 -10.99
CA LEU A 223 6.97 9.38 -10.88
C LEU A 223 7.90 8.71 -9.86
N ASP A 224 9.19 8.52 -10.19
CA ASP A 224 10.08 7.73 -9.33
C ASP A 224 10.90 8.58 -8.35
N GLY A 225 10.88 9.91 -8.47
CA GLY A 225 11.65 10.77 -7.58
C GLY A 225 12.27 11.99 -8.25
N ARG A 226 13.49 12.30 -7.82
CA ARG A 226 14.31 13.39 -8.42
C ARG A 226 14.52 13.14 -9.91
N LYS A 227 14.83 14.22 -10.64
CA LYS A 227 14.95 14.21 -12.11
C LYS A 227 15.88 13.11 -12.61
N GLU A 228 17.08 13.00 -12.05
CA GLU A 228 18.09 12.03 -12.45
C GLU A 228 17.64 10.58 -12.20
N VAL A 229 16.92 10.33 -11.11
CA VAL A 229 16.36 9.00 -10.78
C VAL A 229 15.25 8.67 -11.80
N ASN A 230 14.30 9.58 -11.96
CA ASN A 230 13.16 9.35 -12.86
C ASN A 230 13.61 9.18 -14.32
N ASP A 231 14.46 10.06 -14.85
CA ASP A 231 14.90 9.99 -16.25
C ASP A 231 15.76 8.76 -16.53
N TYR A 232 16.54 8.29 -15.53
CA TYR A 232 17.32 7.06 -15.66
C TYR A 232 16.46 5.80 -15.73
N MET A 233 15.44 5.70 -14.87
CA MET A 233 14.61 4.50 -14.76
C MET A 233 13.40 4.53 -15.70
N ARG A 234 12.90 5.72 -16.07
CA ARG A 234 11.73 5.92 -16.92
C ARG A 234 12.05 6.77 -18.17
N PRO A 235 13.02 6.37 -19.00
CA PRO A 235 13.36 7.12 -20.18
C PRO A 235 12.19 7.17 -21.17
N THR A 236 12.15 8.22 -21.98
CA THR A 236 11.27 8.28 -23.14
C THR A 236 11.66 7.17 -24.12
N ARG A 237 10.68 6.57 -24.81
CA ARG A 237 10.93 5.42 -25.70
C ARG A 237 11.91 5.73 -26.84
N ASN A 238 11.90 6.96 -27.34
CA ASN A 238 12.82 7.40 -28.39
C ASN A 238 14.18 7.84 -27.84
N GLY A 239 14.39 7.80 -26.52
CA GLY A 239 15.61 8.21 -25.85
C GLY A 239 15.89 9.72 -25.88
N HIS A 240 14.92 10.54 -26.29
CA HIS A 240 15.07 11.98 -26.38
C HIS A 240 14.25 12.73 -25.34
N GLY A 241 14.89 13.69 -24.67
CA GLY A 241 14.25 14.52 -23.66
C GLY A 241 14.08 13.84 -22.30
N SER A 242 13.58 14.60 -21.36
CA SER A 242 13.37 14.21 -19.97
C SER A 242 11.90 13.87 -19.75
N SER A 243 11.60 12.65 -19.34
CA SER A 243 10.25 12.27 -18.94
C SER A 243 9.81 13.05 -17.69
N TYR A 244 10.74 13.34 -16.79
CA TYR A 244 10.50 14.18 -15.61
C TYR A 244 10.05 15.60 -15.99
N GLU A 245 10.79 16.28 -16.88
CA GLU A 245 10.44 17.65 -17.32
C GLU A 245 9.11 17.74 -18.06
N ILE A 246 8.72 16.67 -18.75
CA ILE A 246 7.41 16.57 -19.41
C ILE A 246 6.28 16.40 -18.40
N THR A 247 6.47 15.57 -17.38
CA THR A 247 5.36 15.09 -16.55
C THR A 247 5.17 15.91 -15.27
N VAL A 248 6.23 16.34 -14.59
CA VAL A 248 6.12 17.04 -13.30
C VAL A 248 5.24 18.30 -13.35
N PRO A 249 5.37 19.22 -14.32
CA PRO A 249 4.49 20.39 -14.39
C PRO A 249 3.01 20.02 -14.56
N LYS A 250 2.74 18.95 -15.32
CA LYS A 250 1.38 18.43 -15.52
C LYS A 250 0.83 17.81 -14.24
N PHE A 251 1.65 17.02 -13.53
CA PHE A 251 1.26 16.40 -12.28
C PHE A 251 0.99 17.42 -11.17
N GLN A 252 1.82 18.47 -11.07
CA GLN A 252 1.57 19.57 -10.13
C GLN A 252 0.26 20.30 -10.44
N LYS A 253 -0.02 20.56 -11.71
CA LYS A 253 -1.30 21.16 -12.14
C LYS A 253 -2.46 20.23 -11.80
N PHE A 254 -2.34 18.95 -12.11
CA PHE A 254 -3.39 17.98 -11.89
C PHE A 254 -3.67 17.79 -10.39
N ALA A 255 -2.66 17.56 -9.55
CA ALA A 255 -2.83 17.42 -8.11
C ALA A 255 -3.60 18.60 -7.49
N LYS A 256 -3.22 19.84 -7.85
CA LYS A 256 -3.93 21.05 -7.42
C LYS A 256 -5.39 21.09 -7.89
N SER A 257 -5.68 20.60 -9.11
CA SER A 257 -7.02 20.60 -9.67
C SER A 257 -7.94 19.52 -9.09
N ARG A 258 -7.39 18.52 -8.38
CA ARG A 258 -8.18 17.47 -7.73
C ARG A 258 -9.09 18.00 -6.60
N ALA A 259 -8.75 19.15 -6.00
CA ALA A 259 -9.61 19.84 -5.03
C ALA A 259 -10.13 18.94 -3.90
N GLY A 260 -9.26 18.14 -3.31
CA GLY A 260 -9.58 17.21 -2.22
C GLY A 260 -10.05 15.81 -2.66
N LYS A 261 -10.13 15.53 -3.96
CA LYS A 261 -10.32 14.16 -4.45
C LYS A 261 -9.03 13.37 -4.41
N ASP A 262 -9.13 12.05 -4.27
CA ASP A 262 -7.99 11.17 -4.15
C ASP A 262 -7.07 11.22 -5.37
N TYR A 263 -5.79 11.25 -5.10
CA TYR A 263 -4.71 11.01 -6.04
C TYR A 263 -3.50 10.42 -5.31
N TYR A 264 -2.60 9.77 -6.04
CA TYR A 264 -1.29 9.40 -5.55
C TYR A 264 -0.22 9.71 -6.59
N VAL A 265 0.90 10.29 -6.14
CA VAL A 265 2.17 10.21 -6.86
C VAL A 265 2.82 8.93 -6.42
N ARG A 266 2.99 7.98 -7.35
CA ARG A 266 3.54 6.66 -7.06
C ARG A 266 4.83 6.43 -7.83
N GLY A 267 5.89 6.18 -7.09
CA GLY A 267 7.21 5.86 -7.60
C GLY A 267 7.65 4.44 -7.28
N THR A 268 8.78 4.07 -7.87
CA THR A 268 9.48 2.82 -7.59
C THR A 268 10.93 3.15 -7.25
N PHE A 269 11.40 2.71 -6.08
CA PHE A 269 12.83 2.78 -5.79
C PHE A 269 13.53 1.47 -6.12
N THR A 270 14.78 1.58 -6.50
CA THR A 270 15.59 0.47 -6.98
C THR A 270 16.94 0.49 -6.25
N ARG A 271 17.80 -0.47 -6.54
CA ARG A 271 19.19 -0.46 -6.07
C ARG A 271 19.95 0.81 -6.46
N ASN A 272 19.53 1.51 -7.52
CA ASN A 272 20.17 2.73 -8.00
C ASN A 272 19.83 4.00 -7.20
N ASN A 273 18.78 3.95 -6.38
CA ASN A 273 18.33 5.05 -5.52
C ASN A 273 17.87 4.55 -4.16
N LEU A 274 18.75 3.82 -3.46
CA LEU A 274 18.48 3.34 -2.10
C LEU A 274 18.24 4.49 -1.12
N ASP A 275 18.66 5.72 -1.47
CA ASP A 275 18.36 6.96 -0.75
C ASP A 275 16.97 7.52 -1.07
N PHE A 276 15.99 6.65 -1.27
CA PHE A 276 14.62 6.99 -1.69
C PHE A 276 13.91 7.97 -0.74
N SER A 277 14.37 8.12 0.48
CA SER A 277 13.85 9.15 1.40
C SER A 277 14.02 10.57 0.82
N GLU A 278 15.09 10.81 0.04
CA GLU A 278 15.31 12.08 -0.67
C GLU A 278 14.29 12.26 -1.81
N ASP A 279 13.87 11.16 -2.46
CA ASP A 279 12.85 11.20 -3.50
C ASP A 279 11.46 11.52 -2.93
N VAL A 280 11.12 10.96 -1.76
CA VAL A 280 9.89 11.30 -1.03
C VAL A 280 9.90 12.76 -0.59
N LYS A 281 11.02 13.25 -0.04
CA LYS A 281 11.18 14.68 0.32
C LYS A 281 11.02 15.58 -0.89
N HIS A 282 11.58 15.18 -2.02
CA HIS A 282 11.46 15.90 -3.27
C HIS A 282 10.00 16.02 -3.73
N PHE A 283 9.21 14.93 -3.63
CA PHE A 283 7.77 14.99 -3.93
C PHE A 283 7.04 16.01 -3.04
N ALA A 284 7.32 15.98 -1.74
CA ALA A 284 6.73 16.93 -0.80
C ALA A 284 7.13 18.38 -1.12
N ASP A 285 8.38 18.62 -1.54
CA ASP A 285 8.87 19.94 -1.93
C ASP A 285 8.27 20.44 -3.27
N LEU A 286 7.89 19.51 -4.16
CA LEU A 286 7.10 19.81 -5.36
C LEU A 286 5.63 20.15 -5.05
N GLY A 287 5.20 19.97 -3.79
CA GLY A 287 3.84 20.27 -3.32
C GLY A 287 2.85 19.11 -3.47
N PHE A 288 3.33 17.89 -3.62
CA PHE A 288 2.48 16.71 -3.52
C PHE A 288 2.26 16.35 -2.05
N ASP A 289 1.04 15.97 -1.70
CA ASP A 289 0.63 15.61 -0.33
C ASP A 289 0.12 14.16 -0.21
N GLN A 290 0.01 13.43 -1.33
CA GLN A 290 -0.38 12.02 -1.39
C GLN A 290 0.66 11.25 -2.21
N MET A 291 1.46 10.42 -1.56
CA MET A 291 2.57 9.77 -2.24
C MET A 291 2.88 8.36 -1.72
N SER A 292 3.46 7.55 -2.61
CA SER A 292 3.95 6.22 -2.34
C SER A 292 5.22 5.96 -3.15
N ILE A 293 6.23 5.34 -2.58
CA ILE A 293 7.40 4.83 -3.31
C ILE A 293 7.60 3.37 -2.89
N GLU A 294 7.42 2.46 -3.86
CA GLU A 294 7.48 1.03 -3.63
C GLU A 294 8.87 0.45 -3.96
N PRO A 295 9.34 -0.57 -3.24
CA PRO A 295 10.53 -1.28 -3.65
C PRO A 295 10.30 -2.00 -4.98
N VAL A 296 11.28 -1.95 -5.87
CA VAL A 296 11.21 -2.72 -7.12
C VAL A 296 11.16 -4.23 -6.84
N VAL A 297 10.35 -4.92 -7.62
CA VAL A 297 10.34 -6.40 -7.67
C VAL A 297 10.88 -6.83 -9.03
N GLY A 298 11.87 -7.70 -9.03
CA GLY A 298 12.52 -8.20 -10.24
C GLY A 298 13.38 -9.43 -9.93
N ALA A 299 13.93 -10.07 -10.98
CA ALA A 299 14.87 -11.15 -10.81
C ALA A 299 16.17 -10.65 -10.14
N GLU A 300 16.81 -11.50 -9.33
CA GLU A 300 17.99 -11.09 -8.53
C GLU A 300 19.20 -10.68 -9.38
N ASP A 301 19.28 -11.13 -10.62
CA ASP A 301 20.36 -10.81 -11.57
C ASP A 301 20.15 -9.47 -12.30
N GLU A 302 18.95 -8.89 -12.20
CA GLU A 302 18.71 -7.59 -12.78
C GLU A 302 19.54 -6.48 -12.11
N PRO A 303 20.11 -5.54 -12.87
CA PRO A 303 21.00 -4.52 -12.33
C PRO A 303 20.31 -3.53 -11.38
N TYR A 304 19.00 -3.41 -11.46
CA TYR A 304 18.17 -2.54 -10.60
C TYR A 304 17.60 -3.30 -9.39
N ALA A 305 17.70 -4.62 -9.32
CA ALA A 305 17.07 -5.42 -8.28
C ALA A 305 17.66 -5.14 -6.90
N ILE A 306 16.78 -5.00 -5.92
CA ILE A 306 17.15 -4.90 -4.51
C ILE A 306 17.64 -6.27 -4.04
N ARG A 307 18.77 -6.29 -3.34
CA ARG A 307 19.40 -7.48 -2.81
C ARG A 307 19.41 -7.48 -1.29
N LYS A 308 19.69 -8.63 -0.71
CA LYS A 308 19.71 -8.79 0.75
C LYS A 308 20.70 -7.84 1.43
N GLU A 309 21.84 -7.57 0.82
CA GLU A 309 22.83 -6.62 1.35
C GLU A 309 22.38 -5.16 1.34
N ASP A 310 21.33 -4.81 0.58
CA ASP A 310 20.78 -3.46 0.51
C ASP A 310 19.79 -3.18 1.65
N LEU A 311 19.24 -4.24 2.30
CA LEU A 311 18.20 -4.10 3.32
C LEU A 311 18.59 -3.20 4.51
N PRO A 312 19.81 -3.26 5.06
CA PRO A 312 20.19 -2.35 6.16
C PRO A 312 20.10 -0.88 5.74
N LYS A 313 20.48 -0.56 4.49
CA LYS A 313 20.38 0.80 3.96
C LYS A 313 18.92 1.24 3.78
N ILE A 314 18.08 0.34 3.29
CA ILE A 314 16.63 0.61 3.13
C ILE A 314 15.99 0.89 4.49
N MET A 315 16.31 0.11 5.52
CA MET A 315 15.80 0.33 6.88
C MET A 315 16.24 1.70 7.42
N GLU A 316 17.53 2.05 7.26
CA GLU A 316 18.05 3.38 7.63
C GLU A 316 17.30 4.52 6.93
N GLU A 317 16.96 4.34 5.66
CA GLU A 317 16.23 5.36 4.90
C GLU A 317 14.76 5.51 5.35
N TYR A 318 14.10 4.41 5.73
CA TYR A 318 12.78 4.50 6.37
C TYR A 318 12.85 5.25 7.71
N ASP A 319 13.88 5.02 8.52
CA ASP A 319 14.07 5.74 9.79
C ASP A 319 14.28 7.23 9.55
N LYS A 320 15.12 7.61 8.60
CA LYS A 320 15.33 9.01 8.20
C LYS A 320 14.04 9.66 7.72
N LEU A 321 13.28 8.93 6.89
CA LEU A 321 12.01 9.40 6.38
C LEU A 321 10.98 9.60 7.50
N ALA A 322 10.92 8.69 8.47
CA ALA A 322 10.02 8.81 9.62
C ALA A 322 10.30 10.08 10.44
N VAL A 323 11.58 10.38 10.70
CA VAL A 323 11.99 11.61 11.40
C VAL A 323 11.55 12.85 10.62
N GLU A 324 11.80 12.91 9.32
CA GLU A 324 11.41 14.06 8.48
C GLU A 324 9.89 14.18 8.35
N TYR A 325 9.18 13.05 8.24
CA TYR A 325 7.72 12.99 8.21
C TYR A 325 7.10 13.63 9.46
N ILE A 326 7.55 13.21 10.65
CA ILE A 326 7.09 13.75 11.94
C ILE A 326 7.40 15.25 12.04
N LYS A 327 8.61 15.66 11.66
CA LYS A 327 9.05 17.05 11.67
C LYS A 327 8.14 17.92 10.78
N ARG A 328 7.94 17.54 9.51
CA ARG A 328 7.07 18.28 8.59
C ARG A 328 5.62 18.33 9.07
N LYS A 329 5.12 17.25 9.65
CA LYS A 329 3.77 17.22 10.23
C LYS A 329 3.61 18.21 11.39
N LYS A 330 4.60 18.29 12.28
CA LYS A 330 4.63 19.28 13.38
C LYS A 330 4.71 20.74 12.89
N GLU A 331 5.37 20.97 11.75
CA GLU A 331 5.52 22.29 11.12
C GLU A 331 4.28 22.69 10.26
N GLY A 332 3.23 21.87 10.19
CA GLY A 332 2.05 22.13 9.36
C GLY A 332 2.28 21.91 7.85
N ARG A 333 3.37 21.26 7.46
CA ARG A 333 3.75 20.90 6.08
C ARG A 333 3.70 19.38 5.86
N GLY A 334 2.79 18.70 6.58
CA GLY A 334 2.63 17.26 6.50
C GLY A 334 2.17 16.79 5.14
N PHE A 335 2.50 15.55 4.81
CA PHE A 335 2.02 14.81 3.65
C PHE A 335 1.60 13.40 4.07
N ASN A 336 0.88 12.69 3.22
CA ASN A 336 0.56 11.28 3.42
C ASN A 336 1.55 10.43 2.64
N PHE A 337 2.30 9.60 3.36
CA PHE A 337 3.13 8.56 2.77
C PHE A 337 2.48 7.21 3.02
N PHE A 338 2.14 6.51 1.96
CA PHE A 338 1.28 5.31 2.02
C PHE A 338 1.76 4.26 3.03
N HIS A 339 3.08 4.01 3.11
CA HIS A 339 3.64 3.04 4.05
C HIS A 339 3.50 3.43 5.53
N PHE A 340 3.28 4.72 5.82
CA PHE A 340 3.07 5.22 7.19
C PHE A 340 1.60 5.41 7.54
N MET A 341 0.69 5.14 6.60
CA MET A 341 -0.76 5.26 6.81
C MET A 341 -1.33 3.95 7.37
N ILE A 342 -1.03 3.66 8.62
CA ILE A 342 -1.55 2.50 9.35
C ILE A 342 -2.58 2.99 10.35
N ASP A 343 -3.79 2.44 10.30
CA ASP A 343 -4.81 2.67 11.32
C ASP A 343 -4.59 1.68 12.47
N LEU A 344 -4.03 2.17 13.56
CA LEU A 344 -3.74 1.38 14.75
C LEU A 344 -5.00 1.08 15.60
N ASN A 345 -6.16 1.70 15.29
CA ASN A 345 -7.40 1.52 16.04
C ASN A 345 -8.29 0.39 15.49
N GLN A 346 -8.02 -0.10 14.29
CA GLN A 346 -8.87 -1.12 13.64
C GLN A 346 -8.38 -2.56 13.82
N GLY A 347 -7.26 -2.76 14.50
CA GLY A 347 -6.64 -4.07 14.62
C GLY A 347 -6.14 -4.63 13.28
N PRO A 348 -5.75 -5.90 13.23
CA PRO A 348 -5.18 -6.50 12.03
C PRO A 348 -6.23 -6.76 10.95
N CYS A 349 -5.82 -6.68 9.69
CA CYS A 349 -6.71 -6.97 8.56
C CYS A 349 -7.11 -8.46 8.51
N VAL A 350 -8.32 -8.77 8.96
CA VAL A 350 -8.87 -10.14 8.97
C VAL A 350 -8.89 -10.75 7.57
N ALA A 351 -9.22 -9.99 6.54
CA ALA A 351 -9.24 -10.49 5.16
C ALA A 351 -7.85 -10.99 4.71
N LYS A 352 -6.78 -10.28 5.04
CA LYS A 352 -5.40 -10.73 4.74
C LYS A 352 -5.04 -12.02 5.48
N ARG A 353 -5.52 -12.21 6.70
CA ARG A 353 -5.29 -13.44 7.47
C ARG A 353 -6.04 -14.66 6.91
N LEU A 354 -7.29 -14.46 6.47
CA LEU A 354 -8.13 -15.55 6.03
C LEU A 354 -7.94 -15.92 4.56
N SER A 355 -7.75 -14.93 3.68
CA SER A 355 -7.89 -15.14 2.24
C SER A 355 -6.99 -14.26 1.37
N GLY A 356 -6.15 -13.42 1.95
CA GLY A 356 -5.38 -12.44 1.21
C GLY A 356 -6.22 -11.30 0.63
N CYS A 357 -5.61 -10.50 -0.26
CA CYS A 357 -6.23 -9.29 -0.82
C CYS A 357 -7.31 -9.56 -1.90
N GLY A 358 -7.50 -10.82 -2.30
CA GLY A 358 -8.44 -11.20 -3.36
C GLY A 358 -7.89 -11.13 -4.78
N SER A 359 -6.59 -10.84 -4.97
CA SER A 359 -5.95 -10.90 -6.30
C SER A 359 -6.08 -12.29 -6.90
N GLY A 360 -6.51 -12.36 -8.17
CA GLY A 360 -6.77 -13.61 -8.87
C GLY A 360 -8.10 -14.29 -8.51
N THR A 361 -8.88 -13.75 -7.56
CA THR A 361 -10.19 -14.31 -7.16
C THR A 361 -11.31 -13.28 -7.12
N GLU A 362 -11.09 -12.17 -6.43
CA GLU A 362 -12.07 -11.08 -6.29
C GLU A 362 -11.67 -9.84 -7.10
N TYR A 363 -10.39 -9.73 -7.45
CA TYR A 363 -9.78 -8.70 -8.28
C TYR A 363 -9.04 -9.38 -9.45
N LEU A 364 -9.50 -9.16 -10.67
CA LEU A 364 -9.04 -9.83 -11.87
C LEU A 364 -8.47 -8.82 -12.86
N ALA A 365 -7.43 -9.20 -13.60
CA ALA A 365 -6.93 -8.42 -14.73
C ALA A 365 -7.62 -8.88 -16.01
N VAL A 366 -7.87 -7.96 -16.95
CA VAL A 366 -8.46 -8.26 -18.26
C VAL A 366 -7.54 -7.73 -19.35
N THR A 367 -7.09 -8.62 -20.24
CA THR A 367 -6.22 -8.26 -21.35
C THR A 367 -6.98 -7.54 -22.47
N PRO A 368 -6.29 -6.87 -23.44
CA PRO A 368 -6.96 -6.26 -24.60
C PRO A 368 -7.77 -7.24 -25.47
N TRP A 369 -7.54 -8.54 -25.31
CA TRP A 369 -8.29 -9.60 -26.03
C TRP A 369 -9.46 -10.18 -25.24
N GLY A 370 -9.59 -9.83 -23.95
CA GLY A 370 -10.67 -10.28 -23.08
C GLY A 370 -10.33 -11.52 -22.26
N ASP A 371 -9.07 -11.94 -22.22
CA ASP A 371 -8.60 -12.98 -21.30
C ASP A 371 -8.46 -12.43 -19.88
N PHE A 372 -8.68 -13.32 -18.87
CA PHE A 372 -8.57 -13.03 -17.45
C PHE A 372 -7.27 -13.59 -16.87
#